data_4511e84566087ab878bda1cda74e18d8
#
_entry.id   4511e84566087ab878bda1cda74e18d8
#
_cell.length_a   1.000
_cell.length_b   1.000
_cell.length_c   1.000
_cell.angle_alpha   90.00
_cell.angle_beta   90.00
_cell.angle_gamma   90.00
#
_symmetry.space_group_name_H-M   'P 1'
#
loop_
_entity.id
_entity.type
_entity.pdbx_description
1 polymer ?
#
loop_
_entity_poly.entity_id
_entity_poly.type
_entity_poly.pdbx_seq_one_letter_code
_entity_poly.pdbx_strand_id
1 'polypeptide(L)'
;MPSAAQAAVDAHRGADTGELFGIAELCAEFGITLRTIRFYEDKGLLKPRRINGTRVYTRKDRARLALILRSKAIGASLEEIKHYLDLYGDQGEGRVQQLRYVFDRTTAAIAELELKRAHIDATLAELRVINAAVRERLESK
;
A
#
# COMPACT_ATOMS: atom_id res chain seq x y z
N MET A 1 3.01 -3.57 -17.91
CA MET A 1 3.71 -3.63 -16.59
C MET A 1 2.85 -4.32 -15.56
N PRO A 2 3.40 -5.26 -14.79
CA PRO A 2 2.63 -5.90 -13.73
C PRO A 2 2.28 -4.89 -12.64
N SER A 3 1.17 -5.13 -11.95
CA SER A 3 0.81 -4.33 -10.77
C SER A 3 1.82 -4.55 -9.66
N ALA A 4 1.83 -3.66 -8.65
CA ALA A 4 2.68 -3.84 -7.48
C ALA A 4 2.43 -5.18 -6.80
N ALA A 5 1.17 -5.64 -6.77
CA ALA A 5 0.82 -6.94 -6.20
C ALA A 5 1.43 -8.09 -7.02
N GLN A 6 1.37 -7.99 -8.34
CA GLN A 6 1.95 -9.00 -9.23
C GLN A 6 3.46 -9.04 -9.09
N ALA A 7 4.10 -7.88 -9.01
CA ALA A 7 5.54 -7.80 -8.80
C ALA A 7 5.96 -8.49 -7.49
N ALA A 8 5.18 -8.30 -6.43
CA ALA A 8 5.46 -8.96 -5.15
C ALA A 8 5.36 -10.48 -5.25
N VAL A 9 4.32 -10.99 -5.93
CA VAL A 9 4.14 -12.43 -6.15
C VAL A 9 5.30 -13.01 -6.95
N ASP A 10 5.64 -12.36 -8.06
CA ASP A 10 6.71 -12.82 -8.95
C ASP A 10 8.07 -12.82 -8.24
N ALA A 11 8.33 -11.80 -7.45
CA ALA A 11 9.57 -11.69 -6.69
C ALA A 11 9.70 -12.79 -5.63
N HIS A 12 8.59 -13.16 -4.98
CA HIS A 12 8.58 -14.27 -4.03
C HIS A 12 8.90 -15.61 -4.68
N ARG A 13 8.42 -15.81 -5.89
CA ARG A 13 8.66 -17.05 -6.62
C ARG A 13 10.11 -17.20 -7.07
N GLY A 14 10.82 -16.08 -7.26
CA GLY A 14 12.16 -16.08 -7.76
C GLY A 14 13.21 -15.52 -6.80
N ALA A 15 13.01 -15.67 -5.50
CA ALA A 15 13.78 -15.00 -4.47
C ALA A 15 15.30 -15.25 -4.52
N ASP A 16 15.74 -16.38 -5.08
CA ASP A 16 17.15 -16.79 -5.03
C ASP A 16 17.94 -16.63 -6.33
N THR A 17 17.47 -15.79 -7.25
CA THR A 17 18.14 -15.66 -8.54
C THR A 17 19.40 -14.77 -8.51
N GLY A 18 19.70 -14.11 -7.40
CA GLY A 18 20.85 -13.21 -7.31
C GLY A 18 20.75 -11.94 -8.11
N GLU A 19 19.59 -11.67 -8.70
CA GLU A 19 19.35 -10.46 -9.49
C GLU A 19 19.38 -9.22 -8.60
N LEU A 20 20.07 -8.18 -9.06
CA LEU A 20 20.19 -6.93 -8.33
C LEU A 20 19.56 -5.80 -9.13
N PHE A 21 18.96 -4.85 -8.42
CA PHE A 21 18.28 -3.70 -9.02
C PHE A 21 18.91 -2.41 -8.50
N GLY A 22 19.07 -1.44 -9.38
CA GLY A 22 19.48 -0.10 -9.00
C GLY A 22 18.28 0.71 -8.51
N ILE A 23 18.56 1.79 -7.78
CA ILE A 23 17.51 2.67 -7.27
C ILE A 23 16.70 3.28 -8.40
N ALA A 24 17.36 3.69 -9.50
CA ALA A 24 16.67 4.29 -10.65
C ALA A 24 15.74 3.28 -11.33
N GLU A 25 16.15 2.01 -11.41
CA GLU A 25 15.31 0.96 -11.98
C GLU A 25 14.02 0.77 -11.17
N LEU A 26 14.14 0.73 -9.84
CA LEU A 26 12.98 0.56 -8.96
C LEU A 26 12.07 1.78 -9.03
N CYS A 27 12.63 2.98 -9.09
CA CYS A 27 11.83 4.20 -9.24
C CYS A 27 11.02 4.17 -10.54
N ALA A 28 11.65 3.77 -11.65
CA ALA A 28 10.99 3.67 -12.94
C ALA A 28 9.89 2.60 -12.93
N GLU A 29 10.18 1.44 -12.34
CA GLU A 29 9.23 0.32 -12.29
C GLU A 29 7.97 0.68 -11.52
N PHE A 30 8.11 1.31 -10.35
CA PHE A 30 7.00 1.59 -9.46
C PHE A 30 6.43 3.00 -9.59
N GLY A 31 7.02 3.83 -10.45
CA GLY A 31 6.53 5.20 -10.66
C GLY A 31 6.70 6.10 -9.44
N ILE A 32 7.80 5.94 -8.72
CA ILE A 32 8.09 6.71 -7.51
C ILE A 32 9.41 7.46 -7.65
N THR A 33 9.66 8.39 -6.73
CA THR A 33 10.87 9.21 -6.73
C THR A 33 11.97 8.60 -5.86
N LEU A 34 13.21 9.02 -6.10
CA LEU A 34 14.35 8.68 -5.24
C LEU A 34 14.07 9.07 -3.80
N ARG A 35 13.45 10.22 -3.61
CA ARG A 35 13.10 10.72 -2.28
C ARG A 35 12.17 9.77 -1.53
N THR A 36 11.20 9.19 -2.23
CA THR A 36 10.27 8.23 -1.65
C THR A 36 10.99 6.98 -1.16
N ILE A 37 11.89 6.41 -1.98
CA ILE A 37 12.65 5.23 -1.57
C ILE A 37 13.54 5.55 -0.37
N ARG A 38 14.24 6.68 -0.38
CA ARG A 38 15.10 7.09 0.74
C ARG A 38 14.31 7.30 2.02
N PHE A 39 13.08 7.82 1.89
CA PHE A 39 12.18 7.96 3.03
C PHE A 39 11.89 6.60 3.67
N TYR A 40 11.61 5.59 2.86
CA TYR A 40 11.36 4.24 3.40
C TYR A 40 12.62 3.62 4.02
N GLU A 41 13.79 3.90 3.48
CA GLU A 41 15.05 3.49 4.09
C GLU A 41 15.24 4.15 5.46
N ASP A 42 14.98 5.46 5.54
CA ASP A 42 15.12 6.22 6.79
C ASP A 42 14.16 5.72 7.86
N LYS A 43 13.00 5.21 7.47
CA LYS A 43 12.01 4.63 8.40
C LYS A 43 12.29 3.17 8.73
N GLY A 44 13.35 2.60 8.19
CA GLY A 44 13.72 1.21 8.46
C GLY A 44 12.89 0.17 7.73
N LEU A 45 12.13 0.59 6.72
CA LEU A 45 11.30 -0.32 5.94
C LEU A 45 12.08 -1.02 4.82
N LEU A 46 13.15 -0.40 4.34
CA LEU A 46 14.06 -0.93 3.34
C LEU A 46 15.49 -0.84 3.84
N LYS A 47 16.30 -1.85 3.54
CA LYS A 47 17.71 -1.90 3.93
C LYS A 47 18.53 -2.32 2.70
N PRO A 48 18.89 -1.38 1.82
CA PRO A 48 19.66 -1.72 0.64
C PRO A 48 21.10 -2.06 1.01
N ARG A 49 21.74 -2.86 0.18
CA ARG A 49 23.18 -3.09 0.28
C ARG A 49 23.89 -2.00 -0.49
N ARG A 50 25.16 -1.81 -0.17
CA ARG A 50 26.01 -0.89 -0.92
C ARG A 50 27.17 -1.66 -1.53
N ILE A 51 27.34 -1.50 -2.84
CA ILE A 51 28.47 -2.05 -3.58
C ILE A 51 29.22 -0.85 -4.16
N ASN A 52 30.47 -0.67 -3.75
CA ASN A 52 31.29 0.47 -4.15
C ASN A 52 30.57 1.83 -3.93
N GLY A 53 29.88 1.95 -2.80
CA GLY A 53 29.15 3.16 -2.45
C GLY A 53 27.78 3.32 -3.11
N THR A 54 27.43 2.43 -4.03
CA THR A 54 26.16 2.48 -4.76
C THR A 54 25.12 1.59 -4.10
N ARG A 55 23.90 2.11 -3.95
CA ARG A 55 22.76 1.33 -3.42
C ARG A 55 22.34 0.27 -4.43
N VAL A 56 22.23 -0.98 -3.94
CA VAL A 56 21.69 -2.08 -4.73
C VAL A 56 20.60 -2.78 -3.94
N TYR A 57 19.60 -3.25 -4.64
CA TYR A 57 18.41 -3.88 -4.06
C TYR A 57 18.29 -5.29 -4.60
N THR A 58 17.93 -6.22 -3.71
CA THR A 58 17.69 -7.63 -4.08
C THR A 58 16.25 -7.80 -4.54
N ARG A 59 15.92 -8.99 -5.03
CA ARG A 59 14.52 -9.34 -5.33
C ARG A 59 13.63 -9.26 -4.10
N LYS A 60 14.17 -9.63 -2.95
CA LYS A 60 13.47 -9.52 -1.68
C LYS A 60 13.15 -8.07 -1.36
N ASP A 61 14.10 -7.16 -1.57
CA ASP A 61 13.89 -5.72 -1.40
C ASP A 61 12.81 -5.19 -2.35
N ARG A 62 12.83 -5.65 -3.59
CA ARG A 62 11.83 -5.28 -4.58
C ARG A 62 10.44 -5.74 -4.18
N ALA A 63 10.30 -6.99 -3.71
CA ALA A 63 9.05 -7.52 -3.20
C ALA A 63 8.56 -6.72 -1.99
N ARG A 64 9.49 -6.38 -1.12
CA ARG A 64 9.20 -5.58 0.09
C ARG A 64 8.69 -4.20 -0.29
N LEU A 65 9.31 -3.55 -1.27
CA LEU A 65 8.88 -2.25 -1.78
C LEU A 65 7.46 -2.33 -2.38
N ALA A 66 7.19 -3.36 -3.16
CA ALA A 66 5.86 -3.58 -3.73
C ALA A 66 4.79 -3.69 -2.65
N LEU A 67 5.08 -4.42 -1.57
CA LEU A 67 4.16 -4.57 -0.44
C LEU A 67 3.95 -3.24 0.31
N ILE A 68 5.02 -2.47 0.49
CA ILE A 68 4.94 -1.15 1.12
C ILE A 68 4.00 -0.23 0.33
N LEU A 69 4.21 -0.15 -0.97
CA LEU A 69 3.42 0.72 -1.84
C LEU A 69 1.96 0.30 -1.91
N ARG A 70 1.70 -1.00 -1.97
CA ARG A 70 0.35 -1.53 -1.98
C ARG A 70 -0.39 -1.25 -0.67
N SER A 71 0.28 -1.47 0.46
CA SER A 71 -0.29 -1.21 1.78
C SER A 71 -0.57 0.27 1.97
N LYS A 72 0.34 1.12 1.52
CA LYS A 72 0.16 2.57 1.55
C LYS A 72 -1.05 3.01 0.74
N ALA A 73 -1.24 2.43 -0.43
CA ALA A 73 -2.36 2.76 -1.33
C ALA A 73 -3.72 2.45 -0.71
N ILE A 74 -3.82 1.47 0.17
CA ILE A 74 -5.06 1.13 0.86
C ILE A 74 -5.17 1.78 2.26
N GLY A 75 -4.30 2.74 2.56
CA GLY A 75 -4.41 3.57 3.76
C GLY A 75 -3.69 3.07 5.00
N ALA A 76 -2.81 2.09 4.88
CA ALA A 76 -2.04 1.62 6.04
C ALA A 76 -1.02 2.68 6.48
N SER A 77 -0.82 2.79 7.79
CA SER A 77 0.22 3.65 8.35
C SER A 77 1.59 3.00 8.19
N LEU A 78 2.66 3.79 8.30
CA LEU A 78 4.01 3.25 8.25
C LEU A 78 4.27 2.25 9.37
N GLU A 79 3.71 2.49 10.56
CA GLU A 79 3.84 1.56 11.69
C GLU A 79 3.17 0.23 11.40
N GLU A 80 1.98 0.26 10.80
CA GLU A 80 1.26 -0.95 10.42
C GLU A 80 2.02 -1.73 9.35
N ILE A 81 2.58 -1.02 8.36
CA ILE A 81 3.37 -1.62 7.30
C ILE A 81 4.62 -2.29 7.90
N LYS A 82 5.31 -1.61 8.79
CA LYS A 82 6.50 -2.15 9.44
C LYS A 82 6.16 -3.41 10.24
N HIS A 83 5.07 -3.35 11.01
CA HIS A 83 4.59 -4.50 11.78
C HIS A 83 4.31 -5.69 10.86
N TYR A 84 3.63 -5.47 9.75
CA TYR A 84 3.34 -6.51 8.76
C TYR A 84 4.62 -7.13 8.19
N LEU A 85 5.60 -6.29 7.83
CA LEU A 85 6.86 -6.77 7.29
C LEU A 85 7.67 -7.55 8.34
N ASP A 86 7.62 -7.12 9.59
CA ASP A 86 8.34 -7.79 10.68
C ASP A 86 7.75 -9.15 11.04
N LEU A 87 6.47 -9.40 10.71
CA LEU A 87 5.85 -10.71 10.90
C LEU A 87 6.37 -11.74 9.90
N TYR A 88 7.05 -11.30 8.85
CA TYR A 88 7.56 -12.17 7.82
C TYR A 88 9.00 -12.57 8.15
N GLY A 89 9.17 -13.77 8.67
CA GLY A 89 10.49 -14.29 8.98
C GLY A 89 11.30 -14.60 7.72
N ASP A 90 12.61 -14.83 7.90
CA ASP A 90 13.53 -15.10 6.79
C ASP A 90 13.16 -16.36 6.00
N GLN A 91 12.51 -17.31 6.63
CA GLN A 91 12.11 -18.58 6.03
C GLN A 91 10.61 -18.72 5.85
N GLY A 92 9.88 -17.63 5.93
CA GLY A 92 8.43 -17.61 5.74
C GLY A 92 7.63 -18.12 6.93
N GLU A 93 8.25 -18.27 8.09
CA GLU A 93 7.58 -18.78 9.30
C GLU A 93 6.52 -17.82 9.84
N GLY A 94 6.53 -16.57 9.44
CA GLY A 94 5.53 -15.59 9.84
C GLY A 94 4.29 -15.55 8.95
N ARG A 95 4.19 -16.38 7.95
CA ARG A 95 3.15 -16.29 6.92
C ARG A 95 1.73 -16.38 7.47
N VAL A 96 1.46 -17.29 8.40
CA VAL A 96 0.12 -17.43 8.98
C VAL A 96 -0.26 -16.18 9.77
N GLN A 97 0.68 -15.65 10.55
CA GLN A 97 0.47 -14.42 11.30
C GLN A 97 0.24 -13.24 10.37
N GLN A 98 0.96 -13.17 9.25
CA GLN A 98 0.75 -12.14 8.23
C GLN A 98 -0.64 -12.22 7.63
N LEU A 99 -1.08 -13.41 7.24
CA LEU A 99 -2.41 -13.62 6.67
C LEU A 99 -3.51 -13.22 7.63
N ARG A 100 -3.38 -13.63 8.90
CA ARG A 100 -4.33 -13.25 9.94
C ARG A 100 -4.35 -11.75 10.18
N TYR A 101 -3.18 -11.13 10.23
CA TYR A 101 -3.07 -9.68 10.41
C TYR A 101 -3.78 -8.93 9.27
N VAL A 102 -3.52 -9.33 8.02
CA VAL A 102 -4.16 -8.73 6.86
C VAL A 102 -5.67 -8.94 6.88
N PHE A 103 -6.11 -10.15 7.22
CA PHE A 103 -7.54 -10.45 7.34
C PHE A 103 -8.23 -9.56 8.36
N ASP A 104 -7.65 -9.45 9.54
CA ASP A 104 -8.24 -8.63 10.62
C ASP A 104 -8.25 -7.16 10.25
N ARG A 105 -7.15 -6.65 9.67
CA ARG A 105 -7.06 -5.25 9.27
C ARG A 105 -8.00 -4.89 8.15
N THR A 106 -8.10 -5.76 7.13
CA THR A 106 -9.01 -5.51 6.01
C THR A 106 -10.47 -5.63 6.44
N THR A 107 -10.80 -6.56 7.32
CA THR A 107 -12.14 -6.69 7.86
C THR A 107 -12.55 -5.41 8.60
N ALA A 108 -11.67 -4.88 9.44
CA ALA A 108 -11.94 -3.64 10.18
C ALA A 108 -12.08 -2.44 9.23
N ALA A 109 -11.19 -2.35 8.22
CA ALA A 109 -11.22 -1.26 7.25
C ALA A 109 -12.50 -1.28 6.41
N ILE A 110 -12.95 -2.45 6.00
CA ILE A 110 -14.20 -2.61 5.25
C ILE A 110 -15.38 -2.12 6.08
N ALA A 111 -15.47 -2.54 7.33
CA ALA A 111 -16.55 -2.10 8.22
C ALA A 111 -16.57 -0.59 8.41
N GLU A 112 -15.41 0.02 8.58
CA GLU A 112 -15.29 1.47 8.72
C GLU A 112 -15.73 2.20 7.46
N LEU A 113 -15.31 1.73 6.29
CA LEU A 113 -15.67 2.34 5.01
C LEU A 113 -17.16 2.18 4.70
N GLU A 114 -17.74 1.03 5.04
CA GLU A 114 -19.19 0.83 4.87
C GLU A 114 -20.00 1.80 5.73
N LEU A 115 -19.53 2.06 6.95
CA LEU A 115 -20.17 3.03 7.82
C LEU A 115 -20.06 4.45 7.25
N LYS A 116 -18.89 4.82 6.74
CA LYS A 116 -18.70 6.12 6.07
C LYS A 116 -19.59 6.26 4.84
N ARG A 117 -19.70 5.19 4.07
CA ARG A 117 -20.59 5.17 2.89
C ARG A 117 -22.05 5.40 3.28
N ALA A 118 -22.50 4.74 4.34
CA ALA A 118 -23.86 4.92 4.84
C ALA A 118 -24.11 6.38 5.26
N HIS A 119 -23.16 7.00 5.94
CA HIS A 119 -23.27 8.41 6.32
C HIS A 119 -23.32 9.33 5.10
N ILE A 120 -22.49 9.07 4.10
CA ILE A 120 -22.49 9.85 2.86
C ILE A 120 -23.84 9.71 2.15
N ASP A 121 -24.35 8.48 2.04
CA ASP A 121 -25.65 8.23 1.39
C ASP A 121 -26.78 8.97 2.10
N ALA A 122 -26.78 8.95 3.45
CA ALA A 122 -27.79 9.66 4.23
C ALA A 122 -27.70 11.18 4.00
N THR A 123 -26.49 11.72 3.99
CA THR A 123 -26.29 13.16 3.75
C THR A 123 -26.73 13.57 2.35
N LEU A 124 -26.40 12.74 1.36
CA LEU A 124 -26.84 12.98 -0.01
C LEU A 124 -28.37 12.99 -0.12
N ALA A 125 -29.04 12.07 0.56
CA ALA A 125 -30.51 12.00 0.54
C ALA A 125 -31.11 13.29 1.11
N GLU A 126 -30.58 13.77 2.23
CA GLU A 126 -31.05 15.02 2.83
C GLU A 126 -30.81 16.22 1.93
N LEU A 127 -29.62 16.33 1.35
CA LEU A 127 -29.28 17.43 0.46
C LEU A 127 -30.14 17.45 -0.80
N ARG A 128 -30.46 16.28 -1.33
CA ARG A 128 -31.32 16.16 -2.51
C ARG A 128 -32.77 16.66 -2.22
N VAL A 129 -33.28 16.33 -1.05
CA VAL A 129 -34.57 16.82 -0.60
C VAL A 129 -34.60 18.34 -0.51
N ILE A 130 -33.58 18.91 0.16
CA ILE A 130 -33.47 20.37 0.30
C ILE A 130 -33.29 21.03 -1.06
N ASN A 131 -32.41 20.49 -1.90
CA ASN A 131 -32.16 21.02 -3.22
C ASN A 131 -33.42 21.05 -4.08
N ALA A 132 -34.20 19.97 -4.07
CA ALA A 132 -35.44 19.88 -4.81
C ALA A 132 -36.50 20.89 -4.31
N ALA A 133 -36.63 21.05 -3.00
CA ALA A 133 -37.57 22.00 -2.42
C ALA A 133 -37.22 23.45 -2.79
N VAL A 134 -35.92 23.80 -2.73
CA VAL A 134 -35.44 25.14 -3.09
C VAL A 134 -35.67 25.39 -4.60
N ARG A 135 -35.36 24.41 -5.43
CA ARG A 135 -35.57 24.51 -6.89
C ARG A 135 -37.02 24.82 -7.20
N GLU A 136 -37.94 24.08 -6.60
CA GLU A 136 -39.37 24.27 -6.78
C GLU A 136 -39.79 25.69 -6.42
N ARG A 137 -39.30 26.22 -5.31
CA ARG A 137 -39.61 27.60 -4.90
C ARG A 137 -39.03 28.64 -5.85
N LEU A 138 -37.86 28.39 -6.40
CA LEU A 138 -37.26 29.30 -7.40
C LEU A 138 -38.04 29.31 -8.71
N GLU A 139 -38.50 28.15 -9.16
CA GLU A 139 -39.25 28.01 -10.39
C GLU A 139 -40.69 28.61 -10.28
N SER A 140 -41.24 28.66 -9.09
CA SER A 140 -42.58 29.21 -8.85
C SER A 140 -42.63 30.74 -8.73
N LYS A 141 -41.46 31.40 -8.81
CA LYS A 141 -41.42 32.85 -8.74
C LYS A 141 -41.48 33.51 -10.14
#